data_163e0bc2fe80c4655e9ac9e76505ebcf
#
_entry.id   163e0bc2fe80c4655e9ac9e76505ebcf
#
_cell.length_a   1.000
_cell.length_b   1.000
_cell.length_c   1.000
_cell.angle_alpha   90.00
_cell.angle_beta   90.00
_cell.angle_gamma   90.00
#
_symmetry.space_group_name_H-M   'P 1'
#
loop_
_entity.id
_entity.type
_entity.pdbx_description
1 polymer ?
#
loop_
_entity_poly.entity_id
_entity_poly.type
_entity_poly.pdbx_seq_one_letter_code
_entity_poly.pdbx_strand_id
1 'polypeptide(L)'
;VPLILLADWPDLPSRLQAVRAGARAYLPKPPDLLALVEAVEAHAHRGPAQPYTVLVVEDDPLQAAHHAAVLQGAGMRVEELHDPLGILQPLVDLRPDLVLMDLYMPGCTGVELAAAIRQQEAFVGIPIVFLSQERERNLRLEALRLGGADFLVKPVDPGHLASIVATRAQRGRVLRSHMVRDSLTGLLNHSAILDRLGAELARAERSGASLAVAMLDLDHFKAVNDTHGHAAGDRVLRALSHMLQQRLRKTDLVGRYGGEEFAVVLPGATAEAAQRILDDIRQSFRELDFVFGGATIRCTFSAGVADFPAHREVERLVPAADEALYAAKREGRDRVKTSS
;
A
#
# COMPACT_ATOMS: atom_id res chain seq x y z
N VAL A 1 -5.86 -25.81 0.49
CA VAL A 1 -4.93 -25.37 1.57
C VAL A 1 -3.64 -24.93 0.91
N PRO A 2 -3.11 -23.73 1.18
CA PRO A 2 -1.81 -23.32 0.66
C PRO A 2 -0.69 -24.16 1.26
N LEU A 3 0.26 -24.60 0.44
CA LEU A 3 1.42 -25.39 0.84
C LEU A 3 2.64 -24.46 0.98
N ILE A 4 3.26 -24.44 2.16
CA ILE A 4 4.54 -23.78 2.41
C ILE A 4 5.58 -24.88 2.61
N LEU A 5 6.67 -24.85 1.86
CA LEU A 5 7.70 -25.88 1.86
C LEU A 5 8.94 -25.34 2.59
N LEU A 6 9.44 -26.15 3.55
CA LEU A 6 10.69 -25.88 4.25
C LEU A 6 11.77 -26.83 3.72
N ALA A 7 12.93 -26.31 3.31
CA ALA A 7 14.00 -27.14 2.79
C ALA A 7 15.39 -26.67 3.23
N ASP A 8 16.34 -27.59 3.25
CA ASP A 8 17.70 -27.34 3.74
C ASP A 8 18.56 -26.53 2.74
N TRP A 9 18.21 -26.53 1.45
CA TRP A 9 18.99 -25.90 0.37
C TRP A 9 18.14 -24.94 -0.47
N PRO A 10 18.54 -23.65 -0.60
CA PRO A 10 17.79 -22.67 -1.40
C PRO A 10 18.16 -22.69 -2.90
N ASP A 11 18.49 -23.86 -3.47
CA ASP A 11 18.86 -24.01 -4.87
C ASP A 11 17.66 -23.96 -5.83
N LEU A 12 17.91 -23.67 -7.10
CA LEU A 12 16.87 -23.58 -8.12
C LEU A 12 16.15 -24.91 -8.39
N PRO A 13 16.84 -26.09 -8.44
CA PRO A 13 16.18 -27.38 -8.61
C PRO A 13 15.16 -27.67 -7.52
N SER A 14 15.50 -27.45 -6.24
CA SER A 14 14.60 -27.65 -5.11
C SER A 14 13.41 -26.71 -5.15
N ARG A 15 13.61 -25.45 -5.56
CA ARG A 15 12.51 -24.49 -5.78
C ARG A 15 11.58 -24.91 -6.91
N LEU A 16 12.12 -25.45 -8.01
CA LEU A 16 11.31 -25.98 -9.11
C LEU A 16 10.48 -27.20 -8.69
N GLN A 17 11.05 -28.09 -7.88
CA GLN A 17 10.30 -29.21 -7.30
C GLN A 17 9.17 -28.73 -6.39
N ALA A 18 9.43 -27.72 -5.55
CA ALA A 18 8.42 -27.10 -4.70
C ALA A 18 7.26 -26.50 -5.53
N VAL A 19 7.57 -25.78 -6.60
CA VAL A 19 6.56 -25.21 -7.52
C VAL A 19 5.75 -26.32 -8.18
N ARG A 20 6.39 -27.41 -8.65
CA ARG A 20 5.70 -28.56 -9.25
C ARG A 20 4.81 -29.30 -8.25
N ALA A 21 5.19 -29.31 -6.96
CA ALA A 21 4.38 -29.83 -5.86
C ALA A 21 3.23 -28.87 -5.43
N GLY A 22 3.11 -27.70 -6.07
CA GLY A 22 2.06 -26.72 -5.76
C GLY A 22 2.37 -25.85 -4.54
N ALA A 23 3.64 -25.77 -4.09
CA ALA A 23 4.03 -24.91 -2.99
C ALA A 23 3.88 -23.44 -3.37
N ARG A 24 3.31 -22.66 -2.46
CA ARG A 24 3.11 -21.21 -2.59
C ARG A 24 4.27 -20.38 -2.02
N ALA A 25 4.97 -20.95 -1.04
CA ALA A 25 6.18 -20.37 -0.47
C ALA A 25 7.21 -21.45 -0.21
N TYR A 26 8.47 -21.04 -0.25
CA TYR A 26 9.64 -21.89 -0.01
C TYR A 26 10.58 -21.15 0.95
N LEU A 27 10.81 -21.72 2.13
CA LEU A 27 11.65 -21.14 3.16
C LEU A 27 12.83 -22.08 3.49
N PRO A 28 14.03 -21.54 3.78
CA PRO A 28 15.16 -22.35 4.22
C PRO A 28 14.93 -22.87 5.65
N LYS A 29 15.54 -24.01 5.97
CA LYS A 29 15.65 -24.55 7.33
C LYS A 29 16.96 -24.09 7.98
N PRO A 30 16.97 -23.79 9.30
CA PRO A 30 15.79 -23.55 10.14
C PRO A 30 15.08 -22.26 9.68
N PRO A 31 13.73 -22.25 9.58
CA PRO A 31 13.04 -21.06 9.18
C PRO A 31 13.22 -19.96 10.25
N ASP A 32 13.48 -18.76 9.81
CA ASP A 32 13.27 -17.60 10.68
C ASP A 32 11.77 -17.54 11.06
N LEU A 33 11.48 -17.48 12.34
CA LEU A 33 10.11 -17.52 12.85
C LEU A 33 9.27 -16.38 12.27
N LEU A 34 9.87 -15.19 12.10
CA LEU A 34 9.19 -14.04 11.49
C LEU A 34 8.87 -14.30 10.02
N ALA A 35 9.84 -14.81 9.24
CA ALA A 35 9.62 -15.15 7.84
C ALA A 35 8.57 -16.27 7.67
N LEU A 36 8.49 -17.20 8.61
CA LEU A 36 7.45 -18.23 8.62
C LEU A 36 6.08 -17.63 8.92
N VAL A 37 5.97 -16.77 9.91
CA VAL A 37 4.72 -16.05 10.24
C VAL A 37 4.27 -15.21 9.06
N GLU A 38 5.14 -14.42 8.46
CA GLU A 38 4.85 -13.61 7.27
C GLU A 38 4.35 -14.49 6.10
N ALA A 39 5.02 -15.62 5.84
CA ALA A 39 4.60 -16.54 4.78
C ALA A 39 3.23 -17.18 5.09
N VAL A 40 2.97 -17.55 6.34
CA VAL A 40 1.67 -18.07 6.76
C VAL A 40 0.61 -16.99 6.62
N GLU A 41 0.83 -15.78 7.12
CA GLU A 41 -0.12 -14.67 7.03
C GLU A 41 -0.41 -14.29 5.58
N ALA A 42 0.61 -14.18 4.73
CA ALA A 42 0.45 -13.87 3.31
C ALA A 42 -0.41 -14.91 2.55
N HIS A 43 -0.46 -16.15 3.05
CA HIS A 43 -1.16 -17.25 2.39
C HIS A 43 -2.39 -17.76 3.14
N ALA A 44 -2.47 -17.59 4.47
CA ALA A 44 -3.61 -18.00 5.31
C ALA A 44 -4.74 -16.95 5.32
N HIS A 45 -4.41 -15.66 5.26
CA HIS A 45 -5.39 -14.58 5.22
C HIS A 45 -5.86 -14.25 3.79
N ARG A 46 -6.33 -15.26 3.05
CA ARG A 46 -7.35 -15.01 2.04
C ARG A 46 -8.72 -15.09 2.72
N GLY A 47 -9.07 -14.07 3.50
CA GLY A 47 -10.46 -13.62 3.49
C GLY A 47 -10.88 -13.42 2.01
N PRO A 48 -12.18 -13.44 1.64
CA PRO A 48 -12.57 -13.31 0.26
C PRO A 48 -11.82 -12.15 -0.35
N ALA A 49 -10.96 -12.45 -1.36
CA ALA A 49 -10.11 -11.45 -1.98
C ALA A 49 -11.04 -10.30 -2.39
N GLN A 50 -10.77 -9.08 -1.93
CA GLN A 50 -11.60 -7.94 -2.31
C GLN A 50 -11.73 -7.95 -3.82
N PRO A 51 -12.97 -7.91 -4.35
CA PRO A 51 -13.20 -7.94 -5.78
C PRO A 51 -12.38 -6.83 -6.46
N TYR A 52 -11.89 -7.09 -7.65
CA TYR A 52 -11.22 -6.05 -8.43
C TYR A 52 -12.24 -4.99 -8.81
N THR A 53 -11.89 -3.72 -8.65
CA THR A 53 -12.71 -2.60 -9.11
C THR A 53 -12.24 -2.20 -10.50
N VAL A 54 -13.14 -2.26 -11.48
CA VAL A 54 -12.86 -1.94 -12.88
C VAL A 54 -13.73 -0.74 -13.28
N LEU A 55 -13.09 0.28 -13.87
CA LEU A 55 -13.79 1.39 -14.52
C LEU A 55 -13.89 1.08 -16.01
N VAL A 56 -15.11 0.95 -16.53
CA VAL A 56 -15.41 0.77 -17.97
C VAL A 56 -15.70 2.14 -18.55
N VAL A 57 -14.92 2.56 -19.55
CA VAL A 57 -15.07 3.83 -20.26
C VAL A 57 -15.50 3.51 -21.69
N GLU A 58 -16.76 3.73 -21.97
CA GLU A 58 -17.41 3.37 -23.23
C GLU A 58 -18.61 4.30 -23.46
N ASP A 59 -18.65 5.02 -24.57
CA ASP A 59 -19.71 5.98 -24.89
C ASP A 59 -21.04 5.32 -25.30
N ASP A 60 -21.00 4.10 -25.80
CA ASP A 60 -22.20 3.30 -26.07
C ASP A 60 -22.67 2.58 -24.78
N PRO A 61 -23.81 2.98 -24.18
CA PRO A 61 -24.31 2.38 -22.94
C PRO A 61 -24.62 0.87 -23.06
N LEU A 62 -24.97 0.37 -24.24
CA LEU A 62 -25.26 -1.05 -24.44
C LEU A 62 -23.96 -1.88 -24.42
N GLN A 63 -22.91 -1.37 -25.05
CA GLN A 63 -21.60 -2.02 -25.00
C GLN A 63 -20.99 -1.94 -23.59
N ALA A 64 -21.08 -0.78 -22.91
CA ALA A 64 -20.63 -0.62 -21.53
C ALA A 64 -21.31 -1.64 -20.61
N ALA A 65 -22.65 -1.70 -20.63
CA ALA A 65 -23.44 -2.64 -19.84
C ALA A 65 -23.10 -4.11 -20.16
N HIS A 66 -22.84 -4.44 -21.43
CA HIS A 66 -22.43 -5.80 -21.83
C HIS A 66 -21.08 -6.16 -21.19
N HIS A 67 -20.05 -5.30 -21.30
CA HIS A 67 -18.75 -5.54 -20.71
C HIS A 67 -18.83 -5.58 -19.18
N ALA A 68 -19.63 -4.68 -18.57
CA ALA A 68 -19.86 -4.67 -17.12
C ALA A 68 -20.49 -5.98 -16.64
N ALA A 69 -21.52 -6.49 -17.33
CA ALA A 69 -22.18 -7.75 -16.97
C ALA A 69 -21.21 -8.95 -17.02
N VAL A 70 -20.34 -9.02 -18.04
CA VAL A 70 -19.31 -10.06 -18.17
C VAL A 70 -18.33 -10.01 -16.98
N LEU A 71 -17.83 -8.83 -16.63
CA LEU A 71 -16.86 -8.65 -15.55
C LEU A 71 -17.50 -8.86 -14.16
N GLN A 72 -18.73 -8.41 -13.95
CA GLN A 72 -19.50 -8.66 -12.74
C GLN A 72 -19.79 -10.16 -12.56
N GLY A 73 -20.13 -10.86 -13.64
CA GLY A 73 -20.28 -12.31 -13.65
C GLY A 73 -18.99 -13.06 -13.26
N ALA A 74 -17.83 -12.45 -13.48
CA ALA A 74 -16.51 -12.94 -13.04
C ALA A 74 -16.15 -12.50 -11.60
N GLY A 75 -17.07 -11.86 -10.86
CA GLY A 75 -16.88 -11.45 -9.47
C GLY A 75 -16.15 -10.13 -9.27
N MET A 76 -16.09 -9.26 -10.28
CA MET A 76 -15.50 -7.92 -10.20
C MET A 76 -16.56 -6.88 -9.86
N ARG A 77 -16.14 -5.79 -9.23
CA ARG A 77 -16.94 -4.57 -9.06
C ARG A 77 -16.70 -3.69 -10.28
N VAL A 78 -17.77 -3.29 -10.96
CA VAL A 78 -17.66 -2.49 -12.19
C VAL A 78 -18.43 -1.20 -12.01
N GLU A 79 -17.82 -0.12 -12.47
CA GLU A 79 -18.43 1.20 -12.63
C GLU A 79 -18.34 1.60 -14.11
N GLU A 80 -19.38 2.20 -14.65
CA GLU A 80 -19.48 2.59 -16.06
C GLU A 80 -19.35 4.11 -16.18
N LEU A 81 -18.57 4.58 -17.15
CA LEU A 81 -18.40 5.98 -17.49
C LEU A 81 -18.65 6.16 -18.99
N HIS A 82 -19.69 6.95 -19.35
CA HIS A 82 -20.08 7.18 -20.73
C HIS A 82 -19.53 8.49 -21.31
N ASP A 83 -19.18 9.46 -20.45
CA ASP A 83 -18.48 10.68 -20.85
C ASP A 83 -16.98 10.56 -20.50
N PRO A 84 -16.12 10.32 -21.52
CA PRO A 84 -14.69 10.14 -21.28
C PRO A 84 -14.00 11.38 -20.67
N LEU A 85 -14.52 12.59 -20.92
CA LEU A 85 -13.93 13.82 -20.41
C LEU A 85 -14.08 13.97 -18.89
N GLY A 86 -15.05 13.27 -18.30
CA GLY A 86 -15.27 13.24 -16.86
C GLY A 86 -14.41 12.24 -16.06
N ILE A 87 -13.44 11.56 -16.68
CA ILE A 87 -12.73 10.40 -16.08
C ILE A 87 -11.96 10.69 -14.80
N LEU A 88 -11.47 11.90 -14.62
CA LEU A 88 -10.58 12.22 -13.49
C LEU A 88 -11.27 12.04 -12.12
N GLN A 89 -12.53 12.42 -12.00
CA GLN A 89 -13.27 12.28 -10.74
C GLN A 89 -13.49 10.80 -10.36
N PRO A 90 -14.00 9.91 -11.25
CA PRO A 90 -14.07 8.47 -10.97
C PRO A 90 -12.71 7.85 -10.63
N LEU A 91 -11.61 8.26 -11.24
CA LEU A 91 -10.27 7.74 -10.90
C LEU A 91 -9.86 8.08 -9.47
N VAL A 92 -10.20 9.29 -8.98
CA VAL A 92 -9.95 9.70 -7.59
C VAL A 92 -10.83 8.94 -6.62
N ASP A 93 -12.14 8.90 -6.88
CA ASP A 93 -13.15 8.38 -5.94
C ASP A 93 -13.11 6.85 -5.83
N LEU A 94 -13.00 6.15 -6.96
CA LEU A 94 -13.04 4.69 -7.02
C LEU A 94 -11.67 4.05 -6.82
N ARG A 95 -10.60 4.72 -7.20
CA ARG A 95 -9.24 4.16 -7.27
C ARG A 95 -9.24 2.77 -7.94
N PRO A 96 -9.69 2.67 -9.19
CA PRO A 96 -9.93 1.37 -9.83
C PRO A 96 -8.65 0.57 -9.96
N ASP A 97 -8.76 -0.75 -9.94
CA ASP A 97 -7.63 -1.66 -10.15
C ASP A 97 -7.24 -1.75 -11.63
N LEU A 98 -8.17 -1.38 -12.52
CA LEU A 98 -7.99 -1.35 -13.96
C LEU A 98 -9.02 -0.43 -14.61
N VAL A 99 -8.61 0.22 -15.70
CA VAL A 99 -9.51 0.92 -16.63
C VAL A 99 -9.63 0.07 -17.90
N LEU A 100 -10.85 -0.30 -18.25
CA LEU A 100 -11.22 -0.89 -19.55
C LEU A 100 -11.77 0.23 -20.41
N MET A 101 -11.16 0.54 -21.55
CA MET A 101 -11.41 1.77 -22.29
C MET A 101 -11.63 1.49 -23.77
N ASP A 102 -12.72 2.01 -24.35
CA ASP A 102 -12.85 2.00 -25.81
C ASP A 102 -11.81 2.92 -26.46
N LEU A 103 -11.38 2.54 -27.65
CA LEU A 103 -10.39 3.30 -28.40
C LEU A 103 -10.98 4.53 -29.06
N TYR A 104 -12.21 4.46 -29.53
CA TYR A 104 -12.90 5.51 -30.27
C TYR A 104 -14.13 6.00 -29.51
N MET A 105 -14.04 7.20 -28.97
CA MET A 105 -15.12 7.84 -28.23
C MET A 105 -15.33 9.28 -28.73
N PRO A 106 -16.51 9.86 -28.59
CA PRO A 106 -16.74 11.26 -28.94
C PRO A 106 -15.83 12.21 -28.15
N GLY A 107 -15.19 13.13 -28.84
CA GLY A 107 -14.36 14.18 -28.24
C GLY A 107 -12.90 13.80 -28.01
N CYS A 108 -12.54 12.53 -27.86
CA CYS A 108 -11.15 12.08 -27.75
C CYS A 108 -10.99 10.60 -28.10
N THR A 109 -9.80 10.20 -28.49
CA THR A 109 -9.46 8.78 -28.58
C THR A 109 -9.06 8.25 -27.21
N GLY A 110 -9.24 6.94 -26.98
CA GLY A 110 -8.78 6.29 -25.74
C GLY A 110 -7.27 6.45 -25.53
N VAL A 111 -6.48 6.53 -26.62
CA VAL A 111 -5.03 6.76 -26.54
C VAL A 111 -4.69 8.15 -26.01
N GLU A 112 -5.37 9.19 -26.50
CA GLU A 112 -5.20 10.57 -26.00
C GLU A 112 -5.64 10.67 -24.54
N LEU A 113 -6.75 10.02 -24.18
CA LEU A 113 -7.24 10.00 -22.81
C LEU A 113 -6.27 9.26 -21.87
N ALA A 114 -5.72 8.14 -22.30
CA ALA A 114 -4.69 7.42 -21.55
C ALA A 114 -3.42 8.28 -21.36
N ALA A 115 -2.99 9.00 -22.37
CA ALA A 115 -1.85 9.92 -22.28
C ALA A 115 -2.16 11.06 -21.26
N ALA A 116 -3.36 11.61 -21.27
CA ALA A 116 -3.77 12.63 -20.29
C ALA A 116 -3.81 12.07 -18.85
N ILE A 117 -4.33 10.85 -18.65
CA ILE A 117 -4.31 10.18 -17.33
C ILE A 117 -2.88 10.00 -16.83
N ARG A 118 -1.93 9.62 -17.71
CA ARG A 118 -0.51 9.41 -17.37
C ARG A 118 0.25 10.67 -16.99
N GLN A 119 -0.26 11.85 -17.31
CA GLN A 119 0.31 13.13 -16.84
C GLN A 119 0.10 13.34 -15.33
N GLN A 120 -0.82 12.60 -14.71
CA GLN A 120 -1.04 12.66 -13.27
C GLN A 120 -0.32 11.48 -12.59
N GLU A 121 0.66 11.77 -11.76
CA GLU A 121 1.51 10.79 -11.08
C GLU A 121 0.70 9.76 -10.27
N ALA A 122 -0.40 10.20 -9.65
CA ALA A 122 -1.31 9.35 -8.87
C ALA A 122 -1.93 8.18 -9.68
N PHE A 123 -2.02 8.30 -11.01
CA PHE A 123 -2.69 7.32 -11.87
C PHE A 123 -1.73 6.52 -12.77
N VAL A 124 -0.43 6.80 -12.72
CA VAL A 124 0.58 6.11 -13.56
C VAL A 124 0.55 4.60 -13.38
N GLY A 125 0.27 4.12 -12.17
CA GLY A 125 0.23 2.69 -11.84
C GLY A 125 -1.06 1.96 -12.19
N ILE A 126 -2.13 2.64 -12.71
CA ILE A 126 -3.39 1.99 -13.06
C ILE A 126 -3.27 1.36 -14.45
N PRO A 127 -3.42 0.03 -14.62
CA PRO A 127 -3.39 -0.58 -15.93
C PRO A 127 -4.60 -0.15 -16.77
N ILE A 128 -4.37 0.18 -18.05
CA ILE A 128 -5.41 0.52 -19.03
C ILE A 128 -5.42 -0.58 -20.09
N VAL A 129 -6.57 -1.21 -20.29
CA VAL A 129 -6.81 -2.19 -21.34
C VAL A 129 -7.72 -1.55 -22.37
N PHE A 130 -7.27 -1.51 -23.62
CA PHE A 130 -8.06 -0.94 -24.70
C PHE A 130 -8.95 -1.98 -25.38
N LEU A 131 -10.17 -1.58 -25.71
CA LEU A 131 -11.08 -2.31 -26.61
C LEU A 131 -11.15 -1.57 -27.94
N SER A 132 -11.09 -2.29 -29.07
CA SER A 132 -11.22 -1.69 -30.39
C SER A 132 -11.77 -2.67 -31.43
N GLN A 133 -12.47 -2.14 -32.41
CA GLN A 133 -12.84 -2.89 -33.62
C GLN A 133 -11.69 -3.05 -34.62
N GLU A 134 -10.61 -2.32 -34.42
CA GLU A 134 -9.52 -2.21 -35.36
C GLU A 134 -8.41 -3.24 -35.12
N ARG A 135 -7.88 -3.82 -36.19
CA ARG A 135 -6.79 -4.81 -36.19
C ARG A 135 -5.44 -4.21 -36.56
N GLU A 136 -5.37 -2.88 -36.79
CA GLU A 136 -4.15 -2.25 -37.26
C GLU A 136 -3.01 -2.30 -36.22
N ARG A 137 -1.91 -2.87 -36.68
CA ARG A 137 -0.72 -3.10 -35.85
C ARG A 137 -0.08 -1.81 -35.30
N ASN A 138 -0.19 -0.72 -36.05
CA ASN A 138 0.43 0.55 -35.70
C ASN A 138 -0.26 1.24 -34.53
N LEU A 139 -1.58 1.31 -34.53
CA LEU A 139 -2.39 1.86 -33.42
C LEU A 139 -2.21 1.06 -32.13
N ARG A 140 -2.12 -0.26 -32.26
CA ARG A 140 -1.84 -1.15 -31.11
C ARG A 140 -0.48 -0.86 -30.50
N LEU A 141 0.54 -0.61 -31.30
CA LEU A 141 1.89 -0.27 -30.81
C LEU A 141 1.91 1.13 -30.16
N GLU A 142 1.17 2.08 -30.68
CA GLU A 142 1.04 3.42 -30.14
C GLU A 142 0.31 3.40 -28.79
N ALA A 143 -0.82 2.72 -28.70
CA ALA A 143 -1.56 2.53 -27.45
C ALA A 143 -0.71 1.91 -26.33
N LEU A 144 0.10 0.91 -26.66
CA LEU A 144 1.02 0.27 -25.72
C LEU A 144 2.18 1.20 -25.32
N ARG A 145 2.71 2.03 -26.26
CA ARG A 145 3.78 3.00 -25.96
C ARG A 145 3.31 4.12 -25.01
N LEU A 146 2.06 4.53 -25.13
CA LEU A 146 1.47 5.59 -24.32
C LEU A 146 0.85 5.08 -22.98
N GLY A 147 1.24 3.89 -22.57
CA GLY A 147 0.92 3.37 -21.23
C GLY A 147 -0.24 2.40 -21.16
N GLY A 148 -0.74 1.89 -22.28
CA GLY A 148 -1.67 0.76 -22.31
C GLY A 148 -1.03 -0.51 -21.78
N ALA A 149 -1.77 -1.25 -20.95
CA ALA A 149 -1.33 -2.55 -20.41
C ALA A 149 -1.64 -3.70 -21.38
N ASP A 150 -2.70 -3.57 -22.19
CA ASP A 150 -3.11 -4.55 -23.19
C ASP A 150 -4.09 -3.94 -24.20
N PHE A 151 -4.38 -4.72 -25.26
CA PHE A 151 -5.26 -4.35 -26.34
C PHE A 151 -6.11 -5.55 -26.77
N LEU A 152 -7.42 -5.42 -26.76
CA LEU A 152 -8.39 -6.45 -27.14
C LEU A 152 -9.19 -6.00 -28.36
N VAL A 153 -9.38 -6.92 -29.30
CA VAL A 153 -10.14 -6.65 -30.53
C VAL A 153 -11.58 -7.13 -30.36
N LYS A 154 -12.55 -6.24 -30.60
CA LYS A 154 -13.98 -6.57 -30.59
C LYS A 154 -14.37 -7.41 -31.84
N PRO A 155 -15.22 -8.41 -31.73
CA PRO A 155 -15.88 -8.89 -30.53
C PRO A 155 -14.91 -9.72 -29.65
N VAL A 156 -14.97 -9.52 -28.32
CA VAL A 156 -14.11 -10.23 -27.36
C VAL A 156 -14.89 -11.37 -26.74
N ASP A 157 -14.29 -12.55 -26.69
CA ASP A 157 -14.85 -13.66 -25.92
C ASP A 157 -14.98 -13.29 -24.43
N PRO A 158 -16.16 -13.52 -23.80
CA PRO A 158 -16.38 -13.14 -22.39
C PRO A 158 -15.35 -13.72 -21.41
N GLY A 159 -14.97 -14.99 -21.59
CA GLY A 159 -13.99 -15.64 -20.73
C GLY A 159 -12.59 -15.05 -20.92
N HIS A 160 -12.24 -14.69 -22.16
CA HIS A 160 -10.97 -14.04 -22.48
C HIS A 160 -10.90 -12.63 -21.88
N LEU A 161 -11.97 -11.82 -22.02
CA LEU A 161 -12.08 -10.49 -21.43
C LEU A 161 -11.87 -10.56 -19.90
N ALA A 162 -12.64 -11.41 -19.22
CA ALA A 162 -12.56 -11.57 -17.77
C ALA A 162 -11.15 -12.01 -17.32
N SER A 163 -10.51 -12.95 -18.05
CA SER A 163 -9.18 -13.44 -17.74
C SER A 163 -8.10 -12.38 -17.89
N ILE A 164 -8.11 -11.60 -18.98
CA ILE A 164 -7.15 -10.52 -19.22
C ILE A 164 -7.31 -9.42 -18.15
N VAL A 165 -8.56 -8.98 -17.92
CA VAL A 165 -8.85 -7.93 -16.93
C VAL A 165 -8.40 -8.37 -15.54
N ALA A 166 -8.72 -9.59 -15.10
CA ALA A 166 -8.29 -10.13 -13.81
C ALA A 166 -6.75 -10.15 -13.68
N THR A 167 -6.07 -10.65 -14.73
CA THR A 167 -4.60 -10.76 -14.72
C THR A 167 -3.93 -9.39 -14.65
N ARG A 168 -4.43 -8.40 -15.43
CA ARG A 168 -3.88 -7.05 -15.45
C ARG A 168 -4.20 -6.28 -14.17
N ALA A 169 -5.43 -6.40 -13.65
CA ALA A 169 -5.84 -5.82 -12.37
C ALA A 169 -4.98 -6.38 -11.20
N GLN A 170 -4.73 -7.69 -11.19
CA GLN A 170 -3.86 -8.32 -10.19
C GLN A 170 -2.44 -7.74 -10.24
N ARG A 171 -1.84 -7.67 -11.43
CA ARG A 171 -0.50 -7.09 -11.61
C ARG A 171 -0.44 -5.63 -11.19
N GLY A 172 -1.43 -4.82 -11.59
CA GLY A 172 -1.55 -3.43 -11.20
C GLY A 172 -1.69 -3.26 -9.68
N ARG A 173 -2.49 -4.11 -9.01
CA ARG A 173 -2.64 -4.10 -7.55
C ARG A 173 -1.32 -4.45 -6.84
N VAL A 174 -0.59 -5.46 -7.34
CA VAL A 174 0.74 -5.83 -6.82
C VAL A 174 1.74 -4.70 -7.01
N LEU A 175 1.84 -4.13 -8.20
CA LEU A 175 2.73 -2.99 -8.46
C LEU A 175 2.39 -1.79 -7.57
N ARG A 176 1.12 -1.41 -7.45
CA ARG A 176 0.69 -0.35 -6.53
C ARG A 176 1.02 -0.68 -5.07
N SER A 177 0.87 -1.92 -4.65
CA SER A 177 1.25 -2.30 -3.28
C SER A 177 2.72 -2.05 -3.01
N HIS A 178 3.60 -2.32 -3.97
CA HIS A 178 5.02 -1.99 -3.88
C HIS A 178 5.31 -0.48 -3.98
N MET A 179 4.50 0.28 -4.71
CA MET A 179 4.64 1.75 -4.80
C MET A 179 4.13 2.48 -3.55
N VAL A 180 3.24 1.87 -2.77
CA VAL A 180 2.58 2.47 -1.60
C VAL A 180 3.16 1.96 -0.29
N ARG A 181 3.85 0.82 -0.30
CA ARG A 181 4.38 0.19 0.90
C ARG A 181 5.90 0.17 0.93
N ASP A 182 6.44 0.29 2.14
CA ASP A 182 7.85 0.04 2.41
C ASP A 182 8.15 -1.47 2.30
N SER A 183 9.19 -1.83 1.56
CA SER A 183 9.51 -3.23 1.24
C SER A 183 10.01 -4.03 2.44
N LEU A 184 10.57 -3.38 3.47
CA LEU A 184 11.09 -4.04 4.66
C LEU A 184 10.00 -4.29 5.69
N THR A 185 9.12 -3.30 5.90
CA THR A 185 8.17 -3.28 7.02
C THR A 185 6.72 -3.59 6.60
N GLY A 186 6.41 -3.53 5.30
CA GLY A 186 5.04 -3.68 4.79
C GLY A 186 4.09 -2.53 5.17
N LEU A 187 4.56 -1.52 5.91
CA LEU A 187 3.82 -0.31 6.24
C LEU A 187 3.65 0.60 5.02
N LEU A 188 2.86 1.67 5.15
CA LEU A 188 2.86 2.72 4.14
C LEU A 188 4.27 3.30 4.01
N ASN A 189 4.71 3.60 2.78
CA ASN A 189 5.96 4.34 2.59
C ASN A 189 5.75 5.83 2.82
N HIS A 190 6.82 6.61 2.75
CA HIS A 190 6.84 8.05 3.00
C HIS A 190 5.76 8.82 2.21
N SER A 191 5.71 8.65 0.90
CA SER A 191 4.74 9.38 0.07
C SER A 191 3.31 8.97 0.41
N ALA A 192 3.05 7.68 0.56
CA ALA A 192 1.71 7.18 0.82
C ALA A 192 1.15 7.57 2.19
N ILE A 193 1.99 7.67 3.24
CA ILE A 193 1.51 8.12 4.56
C ILE A 193 1.17 9.61 4.53
N LEU A 194 1.93 10.44 3.83
CA LEU A 194 1.64 11.87 3.68
C LEU A 194 0.38 12.12 2.85
N ASP A 195 0.19 11.43 1.73
CA ASP A 195 -1.03 11.54 0.92
C ASP A 195 -2.28 11.19 1.74
N ARG A 196 -2.20 10.10 2.52
CA ARG A 196 -3.31 9.68 3.38
C ARG A 196 -3.55 10.63 4.55
N LEU A 197 -2.50 11.19 5.12
CA LEU A 197 -2.61 12.23 6.14
C LEU A 197 -3.36 13.44 5.59
N GLY A 198 -3.03 13.93 4.40
CA GLY A 198 -3.74 15.03 3.75
C GLY A 198 -5.23 14.75 3.58
N ALA A 199 -5.58 13.53 3.16
CA ALA A 199 -6.98 13.11 3.01
C ALA A 199 -7.73 13.05 4.35
N GLU A 200 -7.11 12.53 5.41
CA GLU A 200 -7.73 12.47 6.74
C GLU A 200 -7.83 13.85 7.40
N LEU A 201 -6.84 14.73 7.16
CA LEU A 201 -6.90 16.13 7.62
C LEU A 201 -8.07 16.88 6.97
N ALA A 202 -8.24 16.77 5.66
CA ALA A 202 -9.38 17.36 4.95
C ALA A 202 -10.73 16.78 5.42
N ARG A 203 -10.76 15.49 5.81
CA ARG A 203 -11.95 14.86 6.41
C ARG A 203 -12.24 15.43 7.81
N ALA A 204 -11.21 15.54 8.66
CA ALA A 204 -11.32 16.10 10.01
C ALA A 204 -11.83 17.54 9.96
N GLU A 205 -11.33 18.34 9.03
CA GLU A 205 -11.74 19.71 8.83
C GLU A 205 -13.23 19.84 8.45
N ARG A 206 -13.71 18.98 7.52
CA ARG A 206 -15.14 18.97 7.13
C ARG A 206 -16.08 18.47 8.21
N SER A 207 -15.64 17.53 9.03
CA SER A 207 -16.49 16.90 10.07
C SER A 207 -16.35 17.54 11.44
N GLY A 208 -15.36 18.41 11.67
CA GLY A 208 -15.00 18.94 12.98
C GLY A 208 -14.41 17.88 13.95
N ALA A 209 -13.99 16.74 13.43
CA ALA A 209 -13.40 15.67 14.23
C ALA A 209 -11.92 15.96 14.53
N SER A 210 -11.43 15.44 15.67
CA SER A 210 -10.00 15.50 16.00
C SER A 210 -9.18 14.59 15.07
N LEU A 211 -7.90 14.91 14.91
CA LEU A 211 -6.92 14.11 14.22
C LEU A 211 -5.57 14.31 14.91
N ALA A 212 -4.88 13.24 15.29
CA ALA A 212 -3.51 13.34 15.79
C ALA A 212 -2.52 12.69 14.85
N VAL A 213 -1.32 13.26 14.80
CA VAL A 213 -0.18 12.74 14.04
C VAL A 213 0.98 12.56 15.00
N ALA A 214 1.70 11.46 14.86
CA ALA A 214 2.92 11.22 15.62
C ALA A 214 4.08 10.87 14.68
N MET A 215 5.24 11.45 14.99
CA MET A 215 6.53 11.03 14.46
C MET A 215 7.26 10.20 15.52
N LEU A 216 7.74 9.04 15.13
CA LEU A 216 8.46 8.11 16.00
C LEU A 216 9.86 7.84 15.43
N ASP A 217 10.81 7.58 16.30
CA ASP A 217 12.18 7.24 15.90
C ASP A 217 12.80 6.25 16.91
N LEU A 218 13.44 5.20 16.39
CA LEU A 218 14.11 4.20 17.21
C LEU A 218 15.36 4.79 17.89
N ASP A 219 15.39 4.75 19.19
CA ASP A 219 16.49 5.29 19.98
C ASP A 219 17.78 4.48 19.76
N HIS A 220 18.87 5.17 19.46
CA HIS A 220 20.20 4.58 19.26
C HIS A 220 20.26 3.50 18.15
N PHE A 221 19.39 3.55 17.16
CA PHE A 221 19.30 2.52 16.12
C PHE A 221 20.61 2.32 15.34
N LYS A 222 21.34 3.40 15.08
CA LYS A 222 22.68 3.30 14.47
C LYS A 222 23.60 2.40 15.27
N ALA A 223 23.61 2.49 16.61
CA ALA A 223 24.44 1.63 17.44
C ALA A 223 24.05 0.14 17.34
N VAL A 224 22.77 -0.16 17.16
CA VAL A 224 22.29 -1.53 16.90
C VAL A 224 22.87 -2.06 15.59
N ASN A 225 22.82 -1.27 14.51
CA ASN A 225 23.39 -1.64 13.22
C ASN A 225 24.92 -1.79 13.28
N ASP A 226 25.60 -0.86 13.90
CA ASP A 226 27.06 -0.85 13.98
C ASP A 226 27.60 -2.03 14.83
N THR A 227 26.86 -2.46 15.86
CA THR A 227 27.27 -3.55 16.77
C THR A 227 26.81 -4.93 16.30
N HIS A 228 25.59 -5.05 15.76
CA HIS A 228 24.96 -6.35 15.48
C HIS A 228 24.66 -6.56 13.98
N GLY A 229 25.04 -5.59 13.13
CA GLY A 229 24.82 -5.63 11.69
C GLY A 229 23.41 -5.22 11.25
N HIS A 230 23.28 -4.88 9.98
CA HIS A 230 22.00 -4.40 9.40
C HIS A 230 20.85 -5.42 9.51
N ALA A 231 21.15 -6.72 9.46
CA ALA A 231 20.12 -7.75 9.64
C ALA A 231 19.46 -7.70 11.03
N ALA A 232 20.21 -7.30 12.06
CA ALA A 232 19.66 -7.08 13.40
C ALA A 232 18.75 -5.85 13.44
N GLY A 233 19.19 -4.73 12.83
CA GLY A 233 18.36 -3.54 12.67
C GLY A 233 17.07 -3.81 11.92
N ASP A 234 17.13 -4.57 10.83
CA ASP A 234 15.94 -4.98 10.06
C ASP A 234 14.91 -5.75 10.92
N ARG A 235 15.38 -6.62 11.81
CA ARG A 235 14.50 -7.34 12.74
C ARG A 235 13.84 -6.40 13.76
N VAL A 236 14.58 -5.40 14.26
CA VAL A 236 14.04 -4.39 15.19
C VAL A 236 12.97 -3.54 14.47
N LEU A 237 13.24 -3.08 13.24
CA LEU A 237 12.30 -2.34 12.41
C LEU A 237 11.00 -3.13 12.16
N ARG A 238 11.12 -4.41 11.78
CA ARG A 238 9.94 -5.28 11.57
C ARG A 238 9.16 -5.50 12.86
N ALA A 239 9.84 -5.69 13.98
CA ALA A 239 9.18 -5.89 15.27
C ALA A 239 8.35 -4.66 15.70
N LEU A 240 8.91 -3.45 15.57
CA LEU A 240 8.16 -2.21 15.84
C LEU A 240 6.98 -2.06 14.88
N SER A 241 7.20 -2.31 13.59
CA SER A 241 6.15 -2.25 12.58
C SER A 241 4.98 -3.17 12.88
N HIS A 242 5.27 -4.41 13.25
CA HIS A 242 4.27 -5.41 13.60
C HIS A 242 3.50 -5.01 14.87
N MET A 243 4.22 -4.53 15.90
CA MET A 243 3.59 -4.06 17.14
C MET A 243 2.65 -2.87 16.90
N LEU A 244 3.07 -1.89 16.09
CA LEU A 244 2.22 -0.76 15.71
C LEU A 244 0.95 -1.23 15.00
N GLN A 245 1.07 -2.15 14.02
CA GLN A 245 -0.08 -2.70 13.30
C GLN A 245 -1.04 -3.49 14.19
N GLN A 246 -0.53 -4.22 15.17
CA GLN A 246 -1.37 -5.02 16.08
C GLN A 246 -2.09 -4.20 17.14
N ARG A 247 -1.46 -3.13 17.63
CA ARG A 247 -1.98 -2.31 18.74
C ARG A 247 -2.87 -1.17 18.29
N LEU A 248 -2.70 -0.71 17.05
CA LEU A 248 -3.49 0.36 16.46
C LEU A 248 -4.74 -0.19 15.77
N ARG A 249 -5.76 0.63 15.63
CA ARG A 249 -7.03 0.28 15.00
C ARG A 249 -6.85 0.16 13.48
N LYS A 250 -7.76 -0.55 12.81
CA LYS A 250 -7.77 -0.64 11.34
C LYS A 250 -7.97 0.71 10.63
N THR A 251 -8.53 1.68 11.33
CA THR A 251 -8.73 3.05 10.85
C THR A 251 -7.49 3.93 11.00
N ASP A 252 -6.56 3.53 11.86
CA ASP A 252 -5.33 4.26 12.10
C ASP A 252 -4.33 3.93 10.98
N LEU A 253 -3.50 4.90 10.62
CA LEU A 253 -2.53 4.73 9.55
C LEU A 253 -1.12 4.69 10.14
N VAL A 254 -0.32 3.78 9.61
CA VAL A 254 1.09 3.63 10.01
C VAL A 254 1.94 3.58 8.77
N GLY A 255 3.01 4.38 8.75
CA GLY A 255 3.97 4.43 7.66
C GLY A 255 5.41 4.45 8.16
N ARG A 256 6.33 3.93 7.35
CA ARG A 256 7.75 4.16 7.52
C ARG A 256 8.10 5.47 6.81
N TYR A 257 8.49 6.47 7.59
CA TYR A 257 8.75 7.82 7.10
C TYR A 257 10.18 7.98 6.54
N GLY A 258 11.14 7.31 7.15
CA GLY A 258 12.54 7.32 6.75
C GLY A 258 13.26 6.13 7.38
N GLY A 259 14.55 6.02 7.27
CA GLY A 259 15.40 4.92 7.76
C GLY A 259 14.88 4.20 9.01
N GLU A 260 14.92 4.85 10.16
CA GLU A 260 14.44 4.37 11.46
C GLU A 260 13.22 5.13 11.98
N GLU A 261 12.62 5.98 11.13
CA GLU A 261 11.51 6.86 11.46
C GLU A 261 10.18 6.31 10.98
N PHE A 262 9.15 6.47 11.81
CA PHE A 262 7.78 6.06 11.52
C PHE A 262 6.82 7.23 11.73
N ALA A 263 5.76 7.24 10.95
CA ALA A 263 4.63 8.17 11.13
C ALA A 263 3.36 7.39 11.46
N VAL A 264 2.60 7.89 12.41
CA VAL A 264 1.29 7.33 12.81
C VAL A 264 0.25 8.42 12.72
N VAL A 265 -0.88 8.11 12.07
CA VAL A 265 -2.03 9.02 11.96
C VAL A 265 -3.22 8.39 12.67
N LEU A 266 -3.83 9.10 13.59
CA LEU A 266 -4.90 8.64 14.48
C LEU A 266 -6.16 9.49 14.27
N PRO A 267 -7.04 9.12 13.33
CA PRO A 267 -8.30 9.82 13.11
C PRO A 267 -9.21 9.73 14.35
N GLY A 268 -9.80 10.86 14.75
CA GLY A 268 -10.66 10.97 15.92
C GLY A 268 -9.93 10.99 17.27
N ALA A 269 -8.58 11.08 17.28
CA ALA A 269 -7.81 11.20 18.51
C ALA A 269 -7.34 12.64 18.75
N THR A 270 -7.26 13.07 20.02
CA THR A 270 -6.55 14.26 20.46
C THR A 270 -5.09 13.95 20.72
N ALA A 271 -4.24 14.97 20.88
CA ALA A 271 -2.82 14.79 21.20
C ALA A 271 -2.62 13.95 22.47
N GLU A 272 -3.42 14.18 23.53
CA GLU A 272 -3.31 13.45 24.79
C GLU A 272 -3.76 11.98 24.66
N ALA A 273 -4.77 11.71 23.82
CA ALA A 273 -5.21 10.35 23.56
C ALA A 273 -4.15 9.58 22.75
N ALA A 274 -3.58 10.22 21.75
CA ALA A 274 -2.50 9.67 20.94
C ALA A 274 -1.23 9.42 21.79
N GLN A 275 -0.87 10.35 22.66
CA GLN A 275 0.25 10.20 23.59
C GLN A 275 0.09 8.95 24.46
N ARG A 276 -1.08 8.74 25.06
CA ARG A 276 -1.34 7.55 25.88
C ARG A 276 -1.23 6.24 25.11
N ILE A 277 -1.83 6.19 23.91
CA ILE A 277 -1.76 5.01 23.04
C ILE A 277 -0.31 4.67 22.70
N LEU A 278 0.46 5.68 22.30
CA LEU A 278 1.85 5.48 21.91
C LEU A 278 2.77 5.18 23.09
N ASP A 279 2.47 5.71 24.29
CA ASP A 279 3.26 5.38 25.48
C ASP A 279 3.02 3.93 25.94
N ASP A 280 1.81 3.41 25.83
CA ASP A 280 1.51 1.98 26.05
C ASP A 280 2.27 1.07 25.07
N ILE A 281 2.32 1.47 23.79
CA ILE A 281 3.09 0.75 22.77
C ILE A 281 4.60 0.83 23.08
N ARG A 282 5.10 2.00 23.42
CA ARG A 282 6.51 2.21 23.80
C ARG A 282 6.92 1.32 24.97
N GLN A 283 6.13 1.29 26.03
CA GLN A 283 6.40 0.43 27.20
C GLN A 283 6.46 -1.04 26.79
N SER A 284 5.51 -1.50 25.99
CA SER A 284 5.49 -2.88 25.48
C SER A 284 6.70 -3.18 24.59
N PHE A 285 7.12 -2.25 23.74
CA PHE A 285 8.28 -2.41 22.85
C PHE A 285 9.59 -2.48 23.63
N ARG A 286 9.76 -1.66 24.65
CA ARG A 286 10.92 -1.64 25.55
C ARG A 286 11.15 -2.97 26.25
N GLU A 287 10.10 -3.76 26.48
CA GLU A 287 10.17 -5.07 27.16
C GLU A 287 10.56 -6.21 26.21
N LEU A 288 10.60 -5.97 24.90
CA LEU A 288 10.98 -6.99 23.94
C LEU A 288 12.48 -7.30 24.01
N ASP A 289 12.79 -8.57 24.16
CA ASP A 289 14.14 -9.09 24.10
C ASP A 289 14.50 -9.49 22.64
N PHE A 290 15.54 -8.85 22.11
CA PHE A 290 16.10 -9.21 20.81
C PHE A 290 17.40 -9.99 21.02
N VAL A 291 17.45 -11.23 20.51
CA VAL A 291 18.62 -12.09 20.65
C VAL A 291 19.42 -12.10 19.35
N PHE A 292 20.68 -11.64 19.42
CA PHE A 292 21.61 -11.60 18.31
C PHE A 292 22.97 -12.20 18.72
N GLY A 293 23.41 -13.26 18.04
CA GLY A 293 24.70 -13.88 18.30
C GLY A 293 24.91 -14.33 19.77
N GLY A 294 23.82 -14.65 20.48
CA GLY A 294 23.86 -15.03 21.90
C GLY A 294 23.78 -13.84 22.88
N ALA A 295 23.81 -12.61 22.40
CA ALA A 295 23.56 -11.40 23.22
C ALA A 295 22.08 -11.01 23.14
N THR A 296 21.51 -10.64 24.29
CA THR A 296 20.15 -10.08 24.38
C THR A 296 20.23 -8.57 24.50
N ILE A 297 19.55 -7.87 23.63
CA ILE A 297 19.43 -6.39 23.67
C ILE A 297 17.97 -5.97 23.74
N ARG A 298 17.72 -4.79 24.27
CA ARG A 298 16.44 -4.11 24.27
C ARG A 298 16.54 -2.81 23.52
N CYS A 299 15.51 -2.47 22.77
CA CYS A 299 15.42 -1.23 22.01
C CYS A 299 14.26 -0.39 22.53
N THR A 300 14.39 0.92 22.43
CA THR A 300 13.34 1.87 22.74
C THR A 300 13.06 2.77 21.55
N PHE A 301 11.96 3.48 21.60
CA PHE A 301 11.73 4.58 20.67
C PHE A 301 11.24 5.82 21.40
N SER A 302 11.48 6.97 20.79
CA SER A 302 10.90 8.25 21.17
C SER A 302 9.82 8.66 20.19
N ALA A 303 8.82 9.41 20.64
CA ALA A 303 7.79 9.94 19.76
C ALA A 303 7.42 11.37 20.10
N GLY A 304 7.02 12.12 19.06
CA GLY A 304 6.40 13.43 19.19
C GLY A 304 5.03 13.43 18.55
N VAL A 305 4.04 14.06 19.18
CA VAL A 305 2.65 14.10 18.78
C VAL A 305 2.19 15.54 18.57
N ALA A 306 1.50 15.78 17.46
CA ALA A 306 0.76 17.02 17.19
C ALA A 306 -0.66 16.71 16.74
N ASP A 307 -1.59 17.66 16.86
CA ASP A 307 -2.98 17.42 16.48
C ASP A 307 -3.65 18.60 15.74
N PHE A 308 -4.76 18.25 15.10
CA PHE A 308 -5.77 19.16 14.59
C PHE A 308 -6.84 19.34 15.69
N PRO A 309 -7.31 20.56 15.99
CA PRO A 309 -7.23 21.76 15.15
C PRO A 309 -6.05 22.71 15.44
N ALA A 310 -5.09 22.36 16.30
CA ALA A 310 -3.97 23.26 16.59
C ALA A 310 -3.13 23.54 15.32
N HIS A 311 -2.94 22.52 14.49
CA HIS A 311 -2.24 22.63 13.20
C HIS A 311 -3.17 22.18 12.07
N ARG A 312 -3.47 23.07 11.11
CA ARG A 312 -4.49 22.85 10.07
C ARG A 312 -3.95 22.43 8.71
N GLU A 313 -2.64 22.40 8.56
CA GLU A 313 -1.94 22.07 7.31
C GLU A 313 -0.93 20.95 7.58
N VAL A 314 -0.75 20.05 6.64
CA VAL A 314 0.21 18.93 6.75
C VAL A 314 1.62 19.47 6.96
N GLU A 315 1.95 20.57 6.25
CA GLU A 315 3.24 21.28 6.28
C GLU A 315 3.55 21.92 7.64
N ARG A 316 2.57 22.00 8.54
CA ARG A 316 2.73 22.48 9.93
C ARG A 316 2.56 21.36 10.94
N LEU A 317 1.64 20.44 10.67
CA LEU A 317 1.31 19.35 11.58
C LEU A 317 2.46 18.36 11.72
N VAL A 318 3.09 17.96 10.60
CA VAL A 318 4.23 17.04 10.62
C VAL A 318 5.47 17.67 11.29
N PRO A 319 5.89 18.90 10.95
CA PRO A 319 6.98 19.56 11.67
C PRO A 319 6.73 19.76 13.17
N ALA A 320 5.50 20.07 13.60
CA ALA A 320 5.16 20.22 15.01
C ALA A 320 5.33 18.88 15.78
N ALA A 321 4.94 17.76 15.16
CA ALA A 321 5.20 16.44 15.72
C ALA A 321 6.70 16.11 15.75
N ASP A 322 7.46 16.51 14.74
CA ASP A 322 8.93 16.31 14.69
C ASP A 322 9.67 17.16 15.75
N GLU A 323 9.25 18.41 15.98
CA GLU A 323 9.78 19.23 17.05
C GLU A 323 9.53 18.61 18.44
N ALA A 324 8.33 18.04 18.66
CA ALA A 324 8.02 17.33 19.89
C ALA A 324 8.87 16.03 20.02
N LEU A 325 9.13 15.29 18.95
CA LEU A 325 10.03 14.16 18.91
C LEU A 325 11.47 14.57 19.25
N TYR A 326 11.94 15.66 18.68
CA TYR A 326 13.25 16.20 19.00
C TYR A 326 13.37 16.58 20.48
N ALA A 327 12.33 17.18 21.06
CA ALA A 327 12.29 17.46 22.50
C ALA A 327 12.32 16.16 23.33
N ALA A 328 11.59 15.12 22.92
CA ALA A 328 11.62 13.81 23.58
C ALA A 328 13.04 13.20 23.58
N LYS A 329 13.75 13.27 22.44
CA LYS A 329 15.14 12.80 22.31
C LYS A 329 16.11 13.59 23.20
N ARG A 330 15.97 14.91 23.29
CA ARG A 330 16.81 15.77 24.13
C ARG A 330 16.63 15.55 25.62
N GLU A 331 15.42 15.22 26.05
CA GLU A 331 15.10 15.01 27.47
C GLU A 331 15.44 13.60 27.99
N GLY A 332 16.15 12.81 27.20
CA GLY A 332 16.66 11.51 27.62
C GLY A 332 16.02 10.31 26.92
N ARG A 333 15.30 10.55 25.80
CA ARG A 333 14.70 9.49 24.97
C ARG A 333 13.66 8.64 25.70
N ASP A 334 13.24 7.51 25.07
CA ASP A 334 12.28 6.53 25.62
C ASP A 334 11.04 7.21 26.22
N ARG A 335 10.40 8.08 25.43
CA ARG A 335 9.21 8.85 25.84
C ARG A 335 8.40 9.37 24.68
N VAL A 336 7.17 9.74 24.98
CA VAL A 336 6.24 10.41 24.05
C VAL A 336 5.98 11.83 24.53
N LYS A 337 6.11 12.81 23.65
CA LYS A 337 5.81 14.22 23.92
C LYS A 337 4.75 14.75 22.97
N THR A 338 3.96 15.70 23.44
CA THR A 338 3.03 16.49 22.61
C THR A 338 3.67 17.81 22.19
N SER A 339 3.31 18.31 21.02
CA SER A 339 3.59 19.69 20.62
C SER A 339 2.89 20.65 21.59
N SER A 340 3.56 21.76 21.88
CA SER A 340 3.03 22.82 22.76
C SER A 340 1.97 23.64 22.05
#